data_83ac4bde7ff561813e027e93e77f9deb
#
_entry.id   83ac4bde7ff561813e027e93e77f9deb
#
_cell.length_a   1.000
_cell.length_b   1.000
_cell.length_c   1.000
_cell.angle_alpha   90.00
_cell.angle_beta   90.00
_cell.angle_gamma   90.00
#
_symmetry.space_group_name_H-M   'P 1'
#
loop_
_entity.id
_entity.type
_entity.pdbx_description
1 polymer ?
#
loop_
_entity_poly.entity_id
_entity_poly.type
_entity_poly.pdbx_seq_one_letter_code
_entity_poly.pdbx_strand_id
1 'polypeptide(L)'
;MMNSDSGAEQPQELTAQDLKYATDLLSYVSASLIENGAETRLAEQMPARLAKAFGLSDIEISVEPSYAVVRSGSAVSFAKINGFGTNFRYVTNIGRLCIHAETGKIKDFRALSHRISAIHRSKYSLWLLIPFTGFACGTFALLSGAHYLPALTAAVAASFGSAIKFLMIKGRFNVLPIFATSAFCSVSADEIMELVLSMSPVGDPSIVAAVLYLIPGVPLMNSVLDGIKGFYLMAVVRLTEALMLIFSAVLGIFVASFLFGGIL
;
A
#
# COMPACT_ATOMS: atom_id res chain seq x y z
N MET A 1 -30.65 -15.34 54.38
CA MET A 1 -30.46 -16.21 53.20
C MET A 1 -30.65 -15.34 51.97
N MET A 2 -29.57 -14.80 51.49
CA MET A 2 -29.54 -13.99 50.28
C MET A 2 -28.72 -14.75 49.25
N ASN A 3 -29.42 -15.33 48.29
CA ASN A 3 -28.85 -16.08 47.18
C ASN A 3 -28.32 -15.06 46.16
N SER A 4 -27.02 -14.84 46.14
CA SER A 4 -26.33 -14.09 45.08
C SER A 4 -25.98 -15.03 43.93
N ASP A 5 -26.92 -15.20 43.04
CA ASP A 5 -26.70 -15.91 41.78
C ASP A 5 -25.96 -14.93 40.82
N SER A 6 -24.64 -14.95 40.93
CA SER A 6 -23.78 -14.31 39.95
C SER A 6 -23.72 -15.19 38.70
N GLY A 7 -24.65 -14.98 37.79
CA GLY A 7 -24.60 -15.56 36.45
C GLY A 7 -23.34 -15.13 35.72
N ALA A 8 -22.25 -15.85 35.94
CA ALA A 8 -21.13 -15.84 35.04
C ALA A 8 -21.62 -16.47 33.73
N GLU A 9 -21.90 -15.66 32.69
CA GLU A 9 -22.13 -16.17 31.35
C GLU A 9 -20.91 -16.99 30.94
N GLN A 10 -21.13 -18.33 30.90
CA GLN A 10 -20.12 -19.25 30.36
C GLN A 10 -19.80 -18.82 28.92
N PRO A 11 -18.52 -18.81 28.51
CA PRO A 11 -18.17 -18.55 27.12
C PRO A 11 -18.92 -19.55 26.23
N GLN A 12 -19.78 -19.07 25.37
CA GLN A 12 -20.49 -19.90 24.40
C GLN A 12 -19.43 -20.65 23.58
N GLU A 13 -19.38 -21.99 23.75
CA GLU A 13 -18.55 -22.82 22.88
C GLU A 13 -18.99 -22.60 21.44
N LEU A 14 -18.11 -21.94 20.65
CA LEU A 14 -18.32 -21.70 19.23
C LEU A 14 -18.48 -23.05 18.53
N THR A 15 -19.54 -23.20 17.76
CA THR A 15 -19.70 -24.41 16.95
C THR A 15 -18.55 -24.54 15.95
N ALA A 16 -18.24 -25.77 15.49
CA ALA A 16 -17.19 -25.99 14.48
C ALA A 16 -17.42 -25.15 13.22
N GLN A 17 -18.68 -24.84 12.88
CA GLN A 17 -19.06 -24.00 11.77
C GLN A 17 -18.77 -22.51 12.04
N ASP A 18 -19.04 -22.02 13.25
CA ASP A 18 -18.74 -20.65 13.65
C ASP A 18 -17.22 -20.43 13.72
N LEU A 19 -16.47 -21.42 14.20
CA LEU A 19 -15.01 -21.39 14.26
C LEU A 19 -14.41 -21.32 12.84
N LYS A 20 -14.93 -22.11 11.91
CA LYS A 20 -14.52 -22.06 10.49
C LYS A 20 -14.81 -20.69 9.89
N TYR A 21 -16.01 -20.15 10.11
CA TYR A 21 -16.36 -18.81 9.63
C TYR A 21 -15.44 -17.73 10.21
N ALA A 22 -15.12 -17.80 11.50
CA ALA A 22 -14.21 -16.87 12.16
C ALA A 22 -12.79 -16.93 11.55
N THR A 23 -12.23 -18.14 11.36
CA THR A 23 -10.90 -18.31 10.76
C THR A 23 -10.87 -17.84 9.29
N ASP A 24 -11.93 -18.10 8.52
CA ASP A 24 -12.06 -17.60 7.13
C ASP A 24 -12.08 -16.07 7.09
N LEU A 25 -12.82 -15.41 7.98
CA LEU A 25 -12.88 -13.96 8.06
C LEU A 25 -11.53 -13.36 8.49
N LEU A 26 -10.88 -13.94 9.50
CA LEU A 26 -9.60 -13.44 10.00
C LEU A 26 -8.46 -13.62 8.98
N SER A 27 -8.41 -14.73 8.25
CA SER A 27 -7.45 -14.91 7.15
C SER A 27 -7.66 -13.90 6.03
N TYR A 28 -8.92 -13.61 5.67
CA TYR A 28 -9.26 -12.55 4.72
C TYR A 28 -8.81 -11.18 5.21
N VAL A 29 -8.99 -10.85 6.50
CA VAL A 29 -8.53 -9.57 7.07
C VAL A 29 -7.02 -9.46 7.00
N SER A 30 -6.26 -10.51 7.38
CA SER A 30 -4.81 -10.57 7.28
C SER A 30 -4.32 -10.32 5.85
N ALA A 31 -4.85 -11.07 4.88
CA ALA A 31 -4.50 -10.91 3.46
C ALA A 31 -4.83 -9.51 2.95
N SER A 32 -6.03 -9.00 3.28
CA SER A 32 -6.46 -7.67 2.87
C SER A 32 -5.59 -6.56 3.47
N LEU A 33 -5.07 -6.70 4.68
CA LEU A 33 -4.14 -5.74 5.28
C LEU A 33 -2.83 -5.65 4.50
N ILE A 34 -2.26 -6.79 4.11
CA ILE A 34 -1.06 -6.86 3.26
C ILE A 34 -1.32 -6.21 1.89
N GLU A 35 -2.44 -6.57 1.24
CA GLU A 35 -2.84 -6.00 -0.05
C GLU A 35 -3.06 -4.47 -0.02
N ASN A 36 -3.29 -3.90 1.16
CA ASN A 36 -3.49 -2.46 1.35
C ASN A 36 -2.28 -1.74 1.98
N GLY A 37 -1.12 -2.40 2.05
CA GLY A 37 0.15 -1.78 2.42
C GLY A 37 0.49 -1.82 3.92
N ALA A 38 -0.19 -2.66 4.70
CA ALA A 38 0.22 -2.91 6.08
C ALA A 38 1.54 -3.70 6.14
N GLU A 39 2.34 -3.46 7.17
CA GLU A 39 3.47 -4.31 7.51
C GLU A 39 3.00 -5.68 8.00
N THR A 40 3.86 -6.71 7.91
CA THR A 40 3.48 -8.09 8.21
C THR A 40 3.03 -8.26 9.66
N ARG A 41 3.77 -7.69 10.62
CA ARG A 41 3.41 -7.75 12.03
C ARG A 41 2.00 -7.18 12.31
N LEU A 42 1.63 -6.09 11.65
CA LEU A 42 0.32 -5.49 11.82
C LEU A 42 -0.79 -6.37 11.24
N ALA A 43 -0.50 -7.04 10.11
CA ALA A 43 -1.42 -7.98 9.47
C ALA A 43 -1.64 -9.27 10.28
N GLU A 44 -0.74 -9.63 11.19
CA GLU A 44 -0.93 -10.70 12.17
C GLU A 44 -1.61 -10.19 13.46
N GLN A 45 -1.18 -9.05 13.96
CA GLN A 45 -1.67 -8.54 15.26
C GLN A 45 -3.12 -8.06 15.22
N MET A 46 -3.57 -7.39 14.15
CA MET A 46 -4.94 -6.88 14.09
C MET A 46 -5.99 -8.01 14.10
N PRO A 47 -5.86 -9.07 13.26
CA PRO A 47 -6.78 -10.20 13.34
C PRO A 47 -6.69 -10.97 14.65
N ALA A 48 -5.50 -11.10 15.26
CA ALA A 48 -5.34 -11.71 16.57
C ALA A 48 -6.08 -10.93 17.68
N ARG A 49 -6.04 -9.60 17.64
CA ARG A 49 -6.82 -8.74 18.56
C ARG A 49 -8.33 -8.92 18.35
N LEU A 50 -8.78 -9.00 17.08
CA LEU A 50 -10.19 -9.29 16.78
C LEU A 50 -10.61 -10.64 17.32
N ALA A 51 -9.81 -11.69 17.11
CA ALA A 51 -10.06 -13.03 17.65
C ALA A 51 -10.21 -13.01 19.18
N LYS A 52 -9.25 -12.37 19.86
CA LYS A 52 -9.26 -12.24 21.31
C LYS A 52 -10.48 -11.47 21.83
N ALA A 53 -10.91 -10.43 21.14
CA ALA A 53 -12.11 -9.66 21.50
C ALA A 53 -13.40 -10.48 21.44
N PHE A 54 -13.43 -11.55 20.62
CA PHE A 54 -14.56 -12.49 20.51
C PHE A 54 -14.34 -13.81 21.27
N GLY A 55 -13.34 -13.87 22.19
CA GLY A 55 -13.12 -15.03 23.06
C GLY A 55 -12.33 -16.17 22.43
N LEU A 56 -11.76 -16.00 21.22
CA LEU A 56 -10.86 -16.97 20.62
C LEU A 56 -9.45 -16.77 21.19
N SER A 57 -9.04 -17.64 22.11
CA SER A 57 -7.72 -17.58 22.77
C SER A 57 -6.66 -18.43 22.07
N ASP A 58 -7.06 -19.54 21.45
CA ASP A 58 -6.18 -20.46 20.72
C ASP A 58 -6.20 -20.12 19.22
N ILE A 59 -5.44 -19.09 18.85
CA ILE A 59 -5.34 -18.66 17.46
C ILE A 59 -3.88 -18.47 17.04
N GLU A 60 -3.52 -19.08 15.94
CA GLU A 60 -2.24 -18.88 15.28
C GLU A 60 -2.47 -18.22 13.93
N ILE A 61 -1.72 -17.16 13.66
CA ILE A 61 -1.79 -16.42 12.40
C ILE A 61 -0.38 -16.34 11.83
N SER A 62 -0.24 -16.77 10.58
CA SER A 62 1.00 -16.66 9.82
C SER A 62 0.72 -15.98 8.49
N VAL A 63 1.53 -15.01 8.14
CA VAL A 63 1.40 -14.25 6.90
C VAL A 63 2.62 -14.50 6.03
N GLU A 64 2.37 -15.15 4.91
CA GLU A 64 3.35 -15.46 3.88
C GLU A 64 3.16 -14.55 2.65
N PRO A 65 4.13 -14.45 1.74
CA PRO A 65 4.02 -13.54 0.59
C PRO A 65 2.80 -13.78 -0.32
N SER A 66 2.33 -15.02 -0.40
CA SER A 66 1.24 -15.40 -1.31
C SER A 66 -0.09 -15.66 -0.61
N TYR A 67 -0.10 -15.88 0.70
CA TYR A 67 -1.30 -16.20 1.46
C TYR A 67 -1.14 -15.88 2.95
N ALA A 68 -2.27 -15.63 3.60
CA ALA A 68 -2.38 -15.56 5.04
C ALA A 68 -3.07 -16.85 5.54
N VAL A 69 -2.53 -17.44 6.59
CA VAL A 69 -3.05 -18.65 7.23
C VAL A 69 -3.52 -18.31 8.63
N VAL A 70 -4.70 -18.79 8.98
CA VAL A 70 -5.24 -18.69 10.33
C VAL A 70 -5.66 -20.06 10.80
N ARG A 71 -5.15 -20.46 11.97
CA ARG A 71 -5.52 -21.71 12.66
C ARG A 71 -6.14 -21.40 14.01
N SER A 72 -7.21 -22.10 14.36
CA SER A 72 -7.79 -22.11 15.70
C SER A 72 -8.38 -23.49 15.97
N GLY A 73 -7.82 -24.19 16.95
CA GLY A 73 -8.17 -25.58 17.21
C GLY A 73 -8.00 -26.47 15.96
N SER A 74 -9.10 -27.12 15.54
CA SER A 74 -9.13 -27.96 14.32
C SER A 74 -9.43 -27.19 13.03
N ALA A 75 -9.85 -25.92 13.11
CA ALA A 75 -10.16 -25.11 11.94
C ALA A 75 -8.90 -24.43 11.40
N VAL A 76 -8.67 -24.58 10.09
CA VAL A 76 -7.60 -23.90 9.35
C VAL A 76 -8.18 -23.21 8.14
N SER A 77 -7.77 -21.98 7.89
CA SER A 77 -8.23 -21.16 6.77
C SER A 77 -7.07 -20.46 6.08
N PHE A 78 -7.20 -20.31 4.76
CA PHE A 78 -6.22 -19.68 3.90
C PHE A 78 -6.88 -18.56 3.11
N ALA A 79 -6.24 -17.40 3.05
CA ALA A 79 -6.65 -16.32 2.17
C ALA A 79 -5.49 -15.93 1.25
N LYS A 80 -5.73 -15.93 -0.06
CA LYS A 80 -4.73 -15.55 -1.06
C LYS A 80 -4.44 -14.06 -1.00
N ILE A 81 -3.18 -13.69 -1.12
CA ILE A 81 -2.70 -12.31 -1.28
C ILE A 81 -2.46 -12.07 -2.77
N ASN A 82 -3.18 -11.10 -3.38
CA ASN A 82 -3.15 -10.87 -4.83
C ASN A 82 -2.16 -9.78 -5.25
N GLY A 83 -1.31 -9.31 -4.35
CA GLY A 83 -0.28 -8.31 -4.60
C GLY A 83 -0.20 -7.29 -3.48
N PHE A 84 0.75 -6.36 -3.61
CA PHE A 84 0.99 -5.31 -2.62
C PHE A 84 0.51 -3.96 -3.16
N GLY A 85 -0.49 -3.41 -2.51
CA GLY A 85 -1.03 -2.09 -2.81
C GLY A 85 -0.76 -1.08 -1.69
N THR A 86 -1.33 0.11 -1.82
CA THR A 86 -1.21 1.15 -0.79
C THR A 86 -2.58 1.81 -0.58
N ASN A 87 -3.23 1.50 0.52
CA ASN A 87 -4.49 2.11 0.94
C ASN A 87 -4.56 2.18 2.47
N PHE A 88 -3.84 3.11 3.06
CA PHE A 88 -3.79 3.27 4.52
C PHE A 88 -5.14 3.61 5.15
N ARG A 89 -6.09 4.16 4.37
CA ARG A 89 -7.47 4.34 4.87
C ARG A 89 -8.13 3.01 5.24
N TYR A 90 -7.91 1.97 4.41
CA TYR A 90 -8.39 0.63 4.72
C TYR A 90 -7.76 0.08 6.00
N VAL A 91 -6.43 0.16 6.11
CA VAL A 91 -5.66 -0.27 7.29
C VAL A 91 -6.15 0.44 8.56
N THR A 92 -6.33 1.76 8.50
CA THR A 92 -6.86 2.55 9.62
C THR A 92 -8.29 2.15 10.00
N ASN A 93 -9.15 1.88 9.03
CA ASN A 93 -10.53 1.45 9.31
C ASN A 93 -10.57 0.08 9.99
N ILE A 94 -9.72 -0.89 9.56
CA ILE A 94 -9.59 -2.16 10.27
C ILE A 94 -9.10 -1.93 11.70
N GLY A 95 -8.10 -1.07 11.91
CA GLY A 95 -7.65 -0.70 13.27
C GLY A 95 -8.77 -0.13 14.14
N ARG A 96 -9.67 0.70 13.59
CA ARG A 96 -10.86 1.20 14.31
C ARG A 96 -11.84 0.07 14.63
N LEU A 97 -12.04 -0.88 13.72
CA LEU A 97 -12.89 -2.04 13.98
C LEU A 97 -12.33 -2.92 15.11
N CYS A 98 -11.00 -3.07 15.21
CA CYS A 98 -10.36 -3.74 16.36
C CYS A 98 -10.74 -3.05 17.68
N ILE A 99 -10.62 -1.74 17.76
CA ILE A 99 -11.00 -0.96 18.96
C ILE A 99 -12.50 -1.11 19.27
N HIS A 100 -13.36 -1.11 18.24
CA HIS A 100 -14.79 -1.30 18.43
C HIS A 100 -15.15 -2.72 18.91
N ALA A 101 -14.43 -3.73 18.47
CA ALA A 101 -14.59 -5.10 18.96
C ALA A 101 -14.14 -5.21 20.42
N GLU A 102 -12.96 -4.70 20.76
CA GLU A 102 -12.41 -4.68 22.12
C GLU A 102 -13.29 -3.91 23.12
N THR A 103 -13.99 -2.86 22.65
CA THR A 103 -14.92 -2.09 23.50
C THR A 103 -16.35 -2.65 23.51
N GLY A 104 -16.59 -3.85 22.94
CA GLY A 104 -17.89 -4.51 22.93
C GLY A 104 -18.94 -3.87 22.01
N LYS A 105 -18.56 -2.91 21.17
CA LYS A 105 -19.46 -2.28 20.17
C LYS A 105 -19.78 -3.19 18.98
N ILE A 106 -18.99 -4.23 18.79
CA ILE A 106 -19.21 -5.31 17.82
C ILE A 106 -19.27 -6.59 18.64
N LYS A 107 -20.36 -7.35 18.53
CA LYS A 107 -20.62 -8.48 19.43
C LYS A 107 -20.27 -9.84 18.83
N ASP A 108 -20.18 -9.94 17.49
CA ASP A 108 -19.96 -11.20 16.81
C ASP A 108 -19.21 -11.03 15.48
N PHE A 109 -18.73 -12.16 14.93
CA PHE A 109 -18.01 -12.20 13.66
C PHE A 109 -18.88 -11.83 12.45
N ARG A 110 -20.21 -12.03 12.51
CA ARG A 110 -21.12 -11.67 11.42
C ARG A 110 -21.30 -10.16 11.31
N ALA A 111 -21.47 -9.49 12.46
CA ALA A 111 -21.49 -8.02 12.51
C ALA A 111 -20.14 -7.42 12.07
N LEU A 112 -19.02 -8.05 12.45
CA LEU A 112 -17.68 -7.66 11.98
C LEU A 112 -17.56 -7.79 10.47
N SER A 113 -17.93 -8.93 9.89
CA SER A 113 -17.89 -9.19 8.44
C SER A 113 -18.70 -8.15 7.66
N HIS A 114 -19.92 -7.83 8.11
CA HIS A 114 -20.75 -6.80 7.50
C HIS A 114 -20.08 -5.43 7.53
N ARG A 115 -19.41 -5.07 8.64
CA ARG A 115 -18.68 -3.79 8.73
C ARG A 115 -17.43 -3.76 7.87
N ILE A 116 -16.70 -4.88 7.75
CA ILE A 116 -15.54 -4.98 6.86
C ILE A 116 -15.96 -4.83 5.40
N SER A 117 -17.05 -5.51 4.99
CA SER A 117 -17.58 -5.38 3.61
C SER A 117 -18.08 -3.98 3.29
N ALA A 118 -18.55 -3.25 4.30
CA ALA A 118 -18.95 -1.85 4.18
C ALA A 118 -17.77 -0.86 4.10
N ILE A 119 -16.54 -1.30 4.39
CA ILE A 119 -15.36 -0.44 4.22
C ILE A 119 -15.18 -0.14 2.73
N HIS A 120 -15.61 1.05 2.35
CA HIS A 120 -15.48 1.49 0.97
C HIS A 120 -14.00 1.61 0.61
N ARG A 121 -13.54 0.88 -0.40
CA ARG A 121 -12.20 1.04 -0.99
C ARG A 121 -12.16 2.31 -1.84
N SER A 122 -12.51 3.46 -1.22
CA SER A 122 -12.54 4.74 -1.92
C SER A 122 -11.13 5.13 -2.35
N LYS A 123 -10.91 5.24 -3.64
CA LYS A 123 -9.71 5.84 -4.21
C LYS A 123 -9.92 7.35 -4.29
N TYR A 124 -8.86 8.11 -4.10
CA TYR A 124 -8.91 9.55 -4.34
C TYR A 124 -9.22 9.84 -5.80
N SER A 125 -9.88 10.97 -6.07
CA SER A 125 -10.14 11.40 -7.44
C SER A 125 -8.83 11.66 -8.19
N LEU A 126 -8.71 11.13 -9.41
CA LEU A 126 -7.53 11.34 -10.25
C LEU A 126 -7.31 12.81 -10.56
N TRP A 127 -8.38 13.59 -10.74
CA TRP A 127 -8.32 15.04 -10.94
C TRP A 127 -7.62 15.80 -9.82
N LEU A 128 -7.64 15.22 -8.62
CA LEU A 128 -6.93 15.78 -7.47
C LEU A 128 -5.51 15.24 -7.38
N LEU A 129 -5.33 13.93 -7.58
CA LEU A 129 -4.03 13.27 -7.42
C LEU A 129 -2.98 13.78 -8.43
N ILE A 130 -3.36 13.98 -9.70
CA ILE A 130 -2.45 14.41 -10.74
C ILE A 130 -1.81 15.77 -10.41
N PRO A 131 -2.55 16.86 -10.20
CA PRO A 131 -1.95 18.16 -9.90
C PRO A 131 -1.20 18.18 -8.56
N PHE A 132 -1.67 17.46 -7.55
CA PHE A 132 -0.94 17.37 -6.27
C PHE A 132 0.37 16.60 -6.40
N THR A 133 0.45 15.59 -7.26
CA THR A 133 1.71 14.91 -7.58
C THR A 133 2.70 15.90 -8.21
N GLY A 134 2.28 16.66 -9.19
CA GLY A 134 3.12 17.70 -9.79
C GLY A 134 3.55 18.76 -8.76
N PHE A 135 2.63 19.27 -7.97
CA PHE A 135 2.96 20.24 -6.92
C PHE A 135 4.01 19.70 -5.94
N ALA A 136 3.88 18.43 -5.50
CA ALA A 136 4.85 17.80 -4.62
C ALA A 136 6.22 17.67 -5.27
N CYS A 137 6.29 17.25 -6.53
CA CYS A 137 7.52 17.13 -7.29
C CYS A 137 8.20 18.49 -7.52
N GLY A 138 7.45 19.52 -7.93
CA GLY A 138 7.98 20.86 -8.10
C GLY A 138 8.48 21.48 -6.78
N THR A 139 7.77 21.26 -5.67
CA THR A 139 8.22 21.70 -4.35
C THR A 139 9.52 20.98 -3.96
N PHE A 140 9.63 19.70 -4.26
CA PHE A 140 10.86 18.94 -4.01
C PHE A 140 12.04 19.46 -4.84
N ALA A 141 11.82 19.83 -6.12
CA ALA A 141 12.83 20.47 -6.94
C ALA A 141 13.36 21.76 -6.29
N LEU A 142 12.47 22.64 -5.81
CA LEU A 142 12.86 23.84 -5.07
C LEU A 142 13.68 23.54 -3.82
N LEU A 143 13.27 22.55 -3.03
CA LEU A 143 14.02 22.11 -1.84
C LEU A 143 15.39 21.53 -2.18
N SER A 144 15.54 20.96 -3.37
CA SER A 144 16.81 20.43 -3.90
C SER A 144 17.72 21.49 -4.52
N GLY A 145 17.29 22.76 -4.53
CA GLY A 145 18.07 23.89 -5.04
C GLY A 145 17.75 24.31 -6.46
N ALA A 146 16.71 23.77 -7.09
CA ALA A 146 16.26 24.24 -8.40
C ALA A 146 15.73 25.68 -8.34
N HIS A 147 15.91 26.43 -9.42
CA HIS A 147 15.24 27.71 -9.60
C HIS A 147 13.72 27.52 -9.85
N TYR A 148 12.96 28.62 -9.78
CA TYR A 148 11.50 28.56 -9.91
C TYR A 148 11.03 27.99 -11.25
N LEU A 149 11.74 28.29 -12.35
CA LEU A 149 11.34 27.84 -13.68
C LEU A 149 11.57 26.32 -13.87
N PRO A 150 12.76 25.74 -13.56
CA PRO A 150 12.95 24.29 -13.53
C PRO A 150 12.00 23.55 -12.57
N ALA A 151 11.69 24.13 -11.41
CA ALA A 151 10.73 23.53 -10.51
C ALA A 151 9.30 23.48 -11.10
N LEU A 152 8.95 24.48 -11.91
CA LEU A 152 7.67 24.49 -12.62
C LEU A 152 7.64 23.44 -13.74
N THR A 153 8.73 23.29 -14.52
CA THR A 153 8.82 22.26 -15.57
C THR A 153 8.72 20.87 -14.94
N ALA A 154 9.46 20.59 -13.86
CA ALA A 154 9.35 19.36 -13.11
C ALA A 154 7.92 19.06 -12.59
N ALA A 155 7.21 20.10 -12.11
CA ALA A 155 5.83 19.95 -11.66
C ALA A 155 4.88 19.56 -12.79
N VAL A 156 5.00 20.20 -13.94
CA VAL A 156 4.17 19.89 -15.13
C VAL A 156 4.52 18.52 -15.68
N ALA A 157 5.81 18.18 -15.78
CA ALA A 157 6.32 16.90 -16.24
C ALA A 157 5.84 15.74 -15.34
N ALA A 158 5.94 15.88 -14.01
CA ALA A 158 5.42 14.91 -13.05
C ALA A 158 3.90 14.77 -13.16
N SER A 159 3.16 15.85 -13.36
CA SER A 159 1.71 15.79 -13.58
C SER A 159 1.37 15.00 -14.84
N PHE A 160 2.08 15.25 -15.94
CA PHE A 160 1.88 14.55 -17.20
C PHE A 160 2.19 13.04 -17.06
N GLY A 161 3.37 12.68 -16.54
CA GLY A 161 3.74 11.28 -16.34
C GLY A 161 2.82 10.55 -15.33
N SER A 162 2.35 11.23 -14.29
CA SER A 162 1.36 10.65 -13.36
C SER A 162 0.01 10.42 -14.04
N ALA A 163 -0.41 11.28 -14.95
CA ALA A 163 -1.62 11.06 -15.75
C ALA A 163 -1.51 9.80 -16.61
N ILE A 164 -0.37 9.61 -17.29
CA ILE A 164 -0.08 8.38 -18.08
C ILE A 164 -0.10 7.14 -17.15
N LYS A 165 0.56 7.20 -15.99
CA LYS A 165 0.52 6.14 -14.99
C LYS A 165 -0.92 5.72 -14.67
N PHE A 166 -1.79 6.67 -14.36
CA PHE A 166 -3.17 6.38 -13.99
C PHE A 166 -4.00 5.83 -15.17
N LEU A 167 -3.77 6.32 -16.39
CA LEU A 167 -4.40 5.78 -17.59
C LEU A 167 -4.02 4.32 -17.81
N MET A 168 -2.74 3.98 -17.68
CA MET A 168 -2.26 2.61 -17.84
C MET A 168 -2.77 1.68 -16.71
N ILE A 169 -2.84 2.16 -15.46
CA ILE A 169 -3.45 1.42 -14.36
C ILE A 169 -4.93 1.11 -14.65
N LYS A 170 -5.67 2.08 -15.19
CA LYS A 170 -7.06 1.88 -15.60
C LYS A 170 -7.18 0.86 -16.74
N GLY A 171 -6.21 0.84 -17.65
CA GLY A 171 -6.07 -0.15 -18.72
C GLY A 171 -5.62 -1.54 -18.26
N ARG A 172 -5.39 -1.75 -16.96
CA ARG A 172 -4.94 -3.02 -16.36
C ARG A 172 -3.61 -3.55 -16.92
N PHE A 173 -2.72 -2.66 -17.33
CA PHE A 173 -1.36 -3.03 -17.72
C PHE A 173 -0.57 -3.56 -16.53
N ASN A 174 0.49 -4.33 -16.80
CA ASN A 174 1.42 -4.76 -15.76
C ASN A 174 2.14 -3.55 -15.14
N VAL A 175 2.48 -3.63 -13.85
CA VAL A 175 3.05 -2.52 -13.08
C VAL A 175 4.42 -2.08 -13.63
N LEU A 176 5.26 -3.01 -14.09
CA LEU A 176 6.60 -2.70 -14.59
C LEU A 176 6.56 -1.78 -15.83
N PRO A 177 5.86 -2.12 -16.95
CA PRO A 177 5.70 -1.19 -18.07
C PRO A 177 5.10 0.15 -17.67
N ILE A 178 4.19 0.19 -16.69
CA ILE A 178 3.61 1.45 -16.20
C ILE A 178 4.71 2.36 -15.67
N PHE A 179 5.62 1.84 -14.85
CA PHE A 179 6.71 2.63 -14.27
C PHE A 179 7.69 3.12 -15.34
N ALA A 180 8.11 2.23 -16.27
CA ALA A 180 9.01 2.62 -17.36
C ALA A 180 8.41 3.70 -18.24
N THR A 181 7.17 3.50 -18.72
CA THR A 181 6.49 4.47 -19.61
C THR A 181 6.23 5.80 -18.91
N SER A 182 5.81 5.75 -17.63
CA SER A 182 5.55 6.97 -16.87
C SER A 182 6.83 7.78 -16.62
N ALA A 183 7.94 7.11 -16.31
CA ALA A 183 9.24 7.75 -16.15
C ALA A 183 9.71 8.38 -17.46
N PHE A 184 9.64 7.61 -18.56
CA PHE A 184 9.96 8.08 -19.89
C PHE A 184 9.16 9.35 -20.26
N CYS A 185 7.85 9.33 -20.07
CA CYS A 185 7.00 10.48 -20.39
C CYS A 185 7.28 11.69 -19.49
N SER A 186 7.56 11.49 -18.18
CA SER A 186 7.92 12.59 -17.29
C SER A 186 9.23 13.26 -17.74
N VAL A 187 10.29 12.48 -17.93
CA VAL A 187 11.60 13.01 -18.31
C VAL A 187 11.54 13.68 -19.68
N SER A 188 10.92 13.02 -20.67
CA SER A 188 10.77 13.60 -22.02
C SER A 188 10.01 14.93 -22.00
N ALA A 189 8.97 15.04 -21.16
CA ALA A 189 8.22 16.30 -21.03
C ALA A 189 9.05 17.39 -20.36
N ASP A 190 9.86 17.06 -19.36
CA ASP A 190 10.74 18.02 -18.69
C ASP A 190 11.81 18.53 -19.65
N GLU A 191 12.55 17.63 -20.32
CA GLU A 191 13.61 17.97 -21.28
C GLU A 191 13.08 18.78 -22.47
N ILE A 192 11.90 18.43 -23.02
CA ILE A 192 11.27 19.24 -24.10
C ILE A 192 10.94 20.64 -23.60
N MET A 193 10.43 20.80 -22.38
CA MET A 193 10.12 22.11 -21.83
C MET A 193 11.39 22.93 -21.58
N GLU A 194 12.46 22.34 -21.09
CA GLU A 194 13.76 22.98 -20.90
C GLU A 194 14.33 23.47 -22.24
N LEU A 195 14.25 22.63 -23.30
CA LEU A 195 14.68 23.00 -24.65
C LEU A 195 13.87 24.19 -25.19
N VAL A 196 12.54 24.16 -25.07
CA VAL A 196 11.65 25.24 -25.56
C VAL A 196 11.90 26.55 -24.82
N LEU A 197 12.18 26.48 -23.51
CA LEU A 197 12.45 27.65 -22.67
C LEU A 197 13.92 28.11 -22.73
N SER A 198 14.76 27.46 -23.55
CA SER A 198 16.20 27.75 -23.69
C SER A 198 16.94 27.75 -22.32
N MET A 199 16.58 26.80 -21.48
CA MET A 199 17.20 26.65 -20.18
C MET A 199 18.50 25.82 -20.29
N SER A 200 19.45 26.09 -19.40
CA SER A 200 20.68 25.29 -19.35
C SER A 200 20.46 24.05 -18.48
N PRO A 201 20.55 22.83 -19.03
CA PRO A 201 20.22 21.61 -18.31
C PRO A 201 21.31 21.17 -17.33
N VAL A 202 22.46 21.83 -17.31
CA VAL A 202 23.65 21.37 -16.56
C VAL A 202 23.43 21.52 -15.05
N GLY A 203 23.23 20.38 -14.38
CA GLY A 203 23.19 20.29 -12.90
C GLY A 203 21.82 20.63 -12.28
N ASP A 204 20.75 20.72 -13.06
CA ASP A 204 19.43 21.01 -12.52
C ASP A 204 18.77 19.73 -11.93
N PRO A 205 18.26 19.77 -10.69
CA PRO A 205 17.58 18.63 -10.06
C PRO A 205 16.16 18.37 -10.59
N SER A 206 15.69 19.10 -11.61
CA SER A 206 14.34 19.02 -12.18
C SER A 206 13.97 17.61 -12.63
N ILE A 207 14.84 16.94 -13.41
CA ILE A 207 14.63 15.57 -13.92
C ILE A 207 14.40 14.58 -12.79
N VAL A 208 15.24 14.65 -11.75
CA VAL A 208 15.09 13.77 -10.56
C VAL A 208 13.78 14.04 -9.85
N ALA A 209 13.41 15.30 -9.72
CA ALA A 209 12.15 15.70 -9.09
C ALA A 209 10.94 15.27 -9.93
N ALA A 210 11.01 15.36 -11.27
CA ALA A 210 9.92 14.98 -12.16
C ALA A 210 9.51 13.50 -12.06
N VAL A 211 10.41 12.61 -11.61
CA VAL A 211 10.16 11.17 -11.47
C VAL A 211 10.00 10.70 -10.01
N LEU A 212 10.12 11.60 -9.05
CA LEU A 212 10.09 11.29 -7.61
C LEU A 212 8.84 10.49 -7.20
N TYR A 213 7.68 10.75 -7.80
CA TYR A 213 6.42 10.07 -7.51
C TYR A 213 6.41 8.57 -7.90
N LEU A 214 7.43 8.09 -8.63
CA LEU A 214 7.60 6.70 -9.01
C LEU A 214 8.41 5.90 -7.97
N ILE A 215 9.03 6.55 -7.00
CA ILE A 215 9.76 5.83 -5.95
C ILE A 215 8.79 4.98 -5.13
N PRO A 216 8.99 3.65 -5.05
CA PRO A 216 8.12 2.74 -4.31
C PRO A 216 8.40 2.78 -2.80
N GLY A 217 8.16 3.95 -2.16
CA GLY A 217 8.53 4.20 -0.78
C GLY A 217 7.86 3.25 0.23
N VAL A 218 6.60 2.88 0.02
CA VAL A 218 5.89 1.98 0.94
C VAL A 218 6.45 0.56 0.91
N PRO A 219 6.66 -0.10 -0.25
CA PRO A 219 7.34 -1.39 -0.31
C PRO A 219 8.75 -1.35 0.31
N LEU A 220 9.55 -0.31 0.03
CA LEU A 220 10.89 -0.15 0.62
C LEU A 220 10.83 -0.04 2.15
N MET A 221 9.98 0.84 2.67
CA MET A 221 9.83 1.02 4.11
C MET A 221 9.35 -0.26 4.79
N ASN A 222 8.33 -0.92 4.22
CA ASN A 222 7.82 -2.16 4.78
C ASN A 222 8.83 -3.30 4.72
N SER A 223 9.69 -3.37 3.68
CA SER A 223 10.76 -4.38 3.62
C SER A 223 11.75 -4.23 4.77
N VAL A 224 12.15 -3.00 5.08
CA VAL A 224 13.04 -2.72 6.21
C VAL A 224 12.36 -3.04 7.54
N LEU A 225 11.11 -2.62 7.74
CA LEU A 225 10.35 -2.89 8.97
C LEU A 225 10.13 -4.39 9.19
N ASP A 226 9.78 -5.14 8.13
CA ASP A 226 9.61 -6.59 8.20
C ASP A 226 10.94 -7.28 8.51
N GLY A 227 12.06 -6.84 7.93
CA GLY A 227 13.40 -7.35 8.23
C GLY A 227 13.80 -7.14 9.70
N ILE A 228 13.60 -5.94 10.24
CA ILE A 228 13.89 -5.62 11.65
C ILE A 228 13.01 -6.47 12.61
N LYS A 229 11.78 -6.79 12.19
CA LYS A 229 10.83 -7.56 13.00
C LYS A 229 10.95 -9.08 12.83
N GLY A 230 11.90 -9.57 12.02
CA GLY A 230 12.18 -10.98 11.82
C GLY A 230 11.37 -11.64 10.69
N PHE A 231 10.56 -10.90 9.95
CA PHE A 231 9.81 -11.42 8.79
C PHE A 231 10.68 -11.39 7.51
N TYR A 232 11.81 -12.11 7.53
CA TYR A 232 12.83 -12.01 6.50
C TYR A 232 12.33 -12.36 5.09
N LEU A 233 11.47 -13.38 4.95
CA LEU A 233 10.92 -13.76 3.65
C LEU A 233 10.06 -12.64 3.05
N MET A 234 9.17 -12.04 3.84
CA MET A 234 8.38 -10.89 3.42
C MET A 234 9.25 -9.68 3.09
N ALA A 235 10.27 -9.43 3.90
CA ALA A 235 11.22 -8.34 3.67
C ALA A 235 11.92 -8.48 2.31
N VAL A 236 12.44 -9.68 1.99
CA VAL A 236 13.12 -9.96 0.71
C VAL A 236 12.17 -9.82 -0.47
N VAL A 237 10.95 -10.36 -0.38
CA VAL A 237 9.96 -10.27 -1.47
C VAL A 237 9.58 -8.82 -1.75
N ARG A 238 9.28 -8.02 -0.71
CA ARG A 238 8.96 -6.58 -0.86
C ARG A 238 10.13 -5.77 -1.38
N LEU A 239 11.35 -6.07 -0.93
CA LEU A 239 12.55 -5.42 -1.45
C LEU A 239 12.73 -5.72 -2.95
N THR A 240 12.61 -6.99 -3.33
CA THR A 240 12.72 -7.40 -4.74
C THR A 240 11.69 -6.70 -5.62
N GLU A 241 10.42 -6.63 -5.16
CA GLU A 241 9.38 -5.88 -5.87
C GLU A 241 9.77 -4.40 -6.04
N ALA A 242 10.19 -3.75 -4.96
CA ALA A 242 10.60 -2.35 -4.99
C ALA A 242 11.78 -2.11 -5.94
N LEU A 243 12.79 -2.98 -5.91
CA LEU A 243 13.95 -2.90 -6.82
C LEU A 243 13.55 -3.09 -8.29
N MET A 244 12.63 -4.01 -8.59
CA MET A 244 12.10 -4.18 -9.94
C MET A 244 11.36 -2.95 -10.45
N LEU A 245 10.57 -2.29 -9.59
CA LEU A 245 9.88 -1.05 -9.93
C LEU A 245 10.87 0.10 -10.19
N ILE A 246 11.89 0.24 -9.35
CA ILE A 246 12.96 1.23 -9.51
C ILE A 246 13.73 0.97 -10.82
N PHE A 247 14.13 -0.28 -11.06
CA PHE A 247 14.84 -0.65 -12.29
C PHE A 247 14.01 -0.32 -13.54
N SER A 248 12.71 -0.60 -13.50
CA SER A 248 11.79 -0.27 -14.60
C SER A 248 11.71 1.25 -14.83
N ALA A 249 11.63 2.05 -13.76
CA ALA A 249 11.63 3.51 -13.88
C ALA A 249 12.96 4.03 -14.44
N VAL A 250 14.11 3.49 -13.97
CA VAL A 250 15.45 3.84 -14.46
C VAL A 250 15.60 3.56 -15.95
N LEU A 251 15.06 2.44 -16.46
CA LEU A 251 15.04 2.16 -17.90
C LEU A 251 14.26 3.24 -18.67
N GLY A 252 13.12 3.68 -18.14
CA GLY A 252 12.35 4.77 -18.77
C GLY A 252 13.12 6.08 -18.80
N ILE A 253 13.76 6.46 -17.70
CA ILE A 253 14.63 7.64 -17.59
C ILE A 253 15.77 7.54 -18.61
N PHE A 254 16.50 6.41 -18.61
CA PHE A 254 17.65 6.19 -19.48
C PHE A 254 17.28 6.34 -20.96
N VAL A 255 16.16 5.77 -21.39
CA VAL A 255 15.69 5.88 -22.79
C VAL A 255 15.33 7.33 -23.12
N ALA A 256 14.67 8.05 -22.24
CA ALA A 256 14.33 9.45 -22.43
C ALA A 256 15.61 10.31 -22.58
N SER A 257 16.50 10.25 -21.62
CA SER A 257 17.75 11.02 -21.64
C SER A 257 18.69 10.64 -22.79
N PHE A 258 18.66 9.39 -23.25
CA PHE A 258 19.39 8.99 -24.45
C PHE A 258 18.84 9.64 -25.72
N LEU A 259 17.50 9.77 -25.82
CA LEU A 259 16.86 10.39 -27.00
C LEU A 259 17.03 11.91 -27.03
N PHE A 260 16.97 12.56 -25.89
CA PHE A 260 17.00 14.03 -25.79
C PHE A 260 18.38 14.58 -25.37
N GLY A 261 19.14 13.85 -24.52
CA GLY A 261 20.47 14.27 -24.06
C GLY A 261 21.56 14.34 -25.14
N GLY A 262 21.30 13.78 -26.33
CA GLY A 262 22.16 13.98 -27.52
C GLY A 262 21.81 15.24 -28.33
N ILE A 263 20.77 15.99 -27.93
CA ILE A 263 20.28 17.21 -28.57
C ILE A 263 20.68 18.46 -27.76
N LEU A 264 21.00 18.26 -26.48
CA LEU A 264 21.49 19.26 -25.51
C LEU A 264 22.98 19.11 -25.30
#